data_c86754a433fb81f168f74cedf6253381
#
_entry.id   c86754a433fb81f168f74cedf6253381
#
_cell.length_a   1.000
_cell.length_b   1.000
_cell.length_c   1.000
_cell.angle_alpha   90.00
_cell.angle_beta   90.00
_cell.angle_gamma   90.00
#
_symmetry.space_group_name_H-M   'P 1'
#
loop_
_entity.id
_entity.type
_entity.pdbx_description
1 polymer ?
#
loop_
_entity_poly.entity_id
_entity_poly.type
_entity_poly.pdbx_seq_one_letter_code
_entity_poly.pdbx_strand_id
1 'polypeptide(L)'
;ALYVAMNLAFACSLRIGEILGLTWDDIHFAENGDDTSWLQVSKTLLEVNKQAAVATEGRDILMVFPSTKPNSSMSLILKKPKTKNSIRKVYLPRTTADILKEWHTRQLELIDLLGADYQNYNLVLAQNSGKPYDSHQIYKLLKTFIHAHHLPDVTFHSLRHSSVTYKLA
;
A
#
# COMPACT_ATOMS: atom_id res chain seq x y z
N ALA A 1 -6.02 3.61 -7.56
CA ALA A 1 -4.91 2.88 -6.90
C ALA A 1 -3.54 3.53 -7.20
N LEU A 2 -3.12 3.63 -8.48
CA LEU A 2 -1.78 4.15 -8.84
C LEU A 2 -1.53 5.56 -8.29
N TYR A 3 -2.47 6.48 -8.48
CA TYR A 3 -2.36 7.86 -7.99
C TYR A 3 -2.15 7.93 -6.47
N VAL A 4 -2.88 7.13 -5.71
CA VAL A 4 -2.71 7.02 -4.25
C VAL A 4 -1.34 6.46 -3.90
N ALA A 5 -0.89 5.39 -4.59
CA ALA A 5 0.43 4.81 -4.36
C ALA A 5 1.57 5.80 -4.61
N MET A 6 1.50 6.59 -5.70
CA MET A 6 2.50 7.61 -6.03
C MET A 6 2.53 8.73 -4.97
N ASN A 7 1.35 9.18 -4.50
CA ASN A 7 1.27 10.19 -3.44
C ASN A 7 1.86 9.69 -2.13
N LEU A 8 1.56 8.46 -1.71
CA LEU A 8 2.13 7.87 -0.50
C LEU A 8 3.65 7.66 -0.62
N ALA A 9 4.16 7.27 -1.79
CA ALA A 9 5.59 7.14 -2.02
C ALA A 9 6.32 8.49 -1.94
N PHE A 10 5.77 9.52 -2.58
CA PHE A 10 6.38 10.85 -2.63
C PHE A 10 6.12 11.65 -1.35
N ALA A 11 4.86 11.88 -0.96
CA ALA A 11 4.52 12.76 0.15
C ALA A 11 4.88 12.16 1.52
N CYS A 12 4.78 10.85 1.69
CA CYS A 12 5.01 10.14 2.94
C CYS A 12 6.32 9.34 2.96
N SER A 13 7.09 9.32 1.88
CA SER A 13 8.35 8.57 1.76
C SER A 13 8.20 7.08 2.10
N LEU A 14 7.06 6.46 1.76
CA LEU A 14 6.81 5.04 2.03
C LEU A 14 7.47 4.13 0.99
N ARG A 15 7.90 2.94 1.43
CA ARG A 15 8.33 1.86 0.52
C ARG A 15 7.11 1.20 -0.10
N ILE A 16 7.27 0.65 -1.32
CA ILE A 16 6.14 0.02 -2.03
C ILE A 16 5.47 -1.09 -1.21
N GLY A 17 6.23 -1.95 -0.54
CA GLY A 17 5.66 -2.98 0.33
C GLY A 17 4.92 -2.43 1.55
N GLU A 18 5.35 -1.29 2.10
CA GLU A 18 4.64 -0.58 3.18
C GLU A 18 3.32 0.00 2.65
N ILE A 19 3.33 0.60 1.45
CA ILE A 19 2.14 1.15 0.80
C ILE A 19 1.11 0.05 0.52
N LEU A 20 1.55 -1.08 -0.03
CA LEU A 20 0.67 -2.21 -0.34
C LEU A 20 0.12 -2.91 0.91
N GLY A 21 0.89 -2.87 2.02
CA GLY A 21 0.49 -3.46 3.30
C GLY A 21 -0.32 -2.53 4.21
N LEU A 22 -0.57 -1.29 3.78
CA LEU A 22 -1.33 -0.32 4.57
C LEU A 22 -2.82 -0.71 4.61
N THR A 23 -3.39 -0.70 5.81
CA THR A 23 -4.82 -0.92 6.04
C THR A 23 -5.50 0.37 6.50
N TRP A 24 -6.80 0.46 6.39
CA TRP A 24 -7.55 1.64 6.86
C TRP A 24 -7.43 1.85 8.37
N ASP A 25 -7.22 0.78 9.15
CA ASP A 25 -6.97 0.88 10.59
C ASP A 25 -5.62 1.57 10.93
N ASP A 26 -4.72 1.67 9.96
CA ASP A 26 -3.44 2.37 10.13
C ASP A 26 -3.56 3.88 9.89
N ILE A 27 -4.70 4.38 9.39
CA ILE A 27 -4.88 5.77 9.00
C ILE A 27 -5.77 6.50 10.00
N HIS A 28 -5.27 7.61 10.51
CA HIS A 28 -5.99 8.50 11.42
C HIS A 28 -6.20 9.85 10.74
N PHE A 29 -7.45 10.13 10.39
CA PHE A 29 -7.83 11.43 9.86
C PHE A 29 -8.11 12.42 11.00
N ALA A 30 -7.61 13.62 10.86
CA ALA A 30 -7.97 14.72 11.75
C ALA A 30 -9.46 15.02 11.64
N GLU A 31 -10.16 15.09 12.77
CA GLU A 31 -11.61 15.30 12.81
C GLU A 31 -12.01 16.77 12.94
N ASN A 32 -11.26 17.58 13.65
CA ASN A 32 -11.59 18.99 13.90
C ASN A 32 -10.33 19.85 13.98
N GLY A 33 -9.98 20.51 12.90
CA GLY A 33 -9.13 21.71 12.82
C GLY A 33 -7.73 21.73 13.45
N ASP A 34 -7.52 21.12 14.57
CA ASP A 34 -6.28 21.18 15.37
C ASP A 34 -5.40 19.94 15.29
N ASP A 35 -5.96 18.77 14.89
CA ASP A 35 -5.18 17.55 14.79
C ASP A 35 -4.67 17.31 13.36
N THR A 36 -3.42 16.90 13.26
CA THR A 36 -2.80 16.52 11.98
C THR A 36 -3.10 15.07 11.67
N SER A 37 -3.65 14.78 10.48
CA SER A 37 -3.82 13.42 9.98
C SER A 37 -2.47 12.69 9.94
N TRP A 38 -2.47 11.38 10.24
CA TRP A 38 -1.26 10.58 10.26
C TRP A 38 -1.56 9.12 9.93
N LEU A 39 -0.53 8.38 9.58
CA LEU A 39 -0.60 6.94 9.41
C LEU A 39 0.49 6.21 10.19
N GLN A 40 0.20 4.97 10.54
CA GLN A 40 1.13 4.06 11.20
C GLN A 40 1.71 3.09 10.18
N VAL A 41 3.02 3.16 9.95
CA VAL A 41 3.72 2.12 9.20
C VAL A 41 4.04 0.99 10.17
N SER A 42 3.34 -0.13 10.06
CA SER A 42 3.48 -1.28 10.97
C SER A 42 3.48 -2.63 10.25
N LYS A 43 3.26 -2.61 8.94
CA LYS A 43 3.09 -3.81 8.12
C LYS A 43 3.78 -3.63 6.77
N THR A 44 4.09 -4.74 6.13
CA THR A 44 4.56 -4.78 4.74
C THR A 44 3.92 -5.96 4.03
N LEU A 45 3.51 -5.74 2.79
CA LEU A 45 3.03 -6.77 1.91
C LEU A 45 4.13 -7.15 0.94
N LEU A 46 4.39 -8.44 0.82
CA LEU A 46 5.42 -8.98 -0.06
C LEU A 46 5.06 -10.38 -0.57
N GLU A 47 5.64 -10.73 -1.69
CA GLU A 47 5.55 -12.06 -2.26
C GLU A 47 6.71 -12.93 -1.75
N VAL A 48 6.41 -14.13 -1.27
CA VAL A 48 7.39 -15.07 -0.73
C VAL A 48 7.20 -16.46 -1.32
N ASN A 49 8.27 -17.24 -1.39
CA ASN A 49 8.16 -18.66 -1.71
C ASN A 49 7.42 -19.38 -0.58
N LYS A 50 6.44 -20.24 -0.92
CA LYS A 50 5.63 -20.99 0.06
C LYS A 50 6.47 -21.86 0.98
N GLN A 51 7.50 -22.51 0.46
CA GLN A 51 8.41 -23.33 1.25
C GLN A 51 9.22 -22.48 2.24
N ALA A 52 9.70 -21.30 1.81
CA ALA A 52 10.40 -20.37 2.67
C ALA A 52 9.49 -19.79 3.76
N ALA A 53 8.21 -19.55 3.46
CA ALA A 53 7.23 -19.10 4.44
C ALA A 53 7.02 -20.15 5.56
N VAL A 54 6.96 -21.43 5.19
CA VAL A 54 6.86 -22.55 6.14
C VAL A 54 8.15 -22.68 6.97
N ALA A 55 9.31 -22.58 6.34
CA ALA A 55 10.61 -22.70 7.01
C ALA A 55 10.88 -21.61 8.08
N THR A 56 10.22 -20.46 7.97
CA THR A 56 10.30 -19.38 8.98
C THR A 56 9.28 -19.54 10.11
N GLU A 57 8.60 -20.70 10.22
CA GLU A 57 7.55 -20.99 11.22
C GLU A 57 6.43 -19.93 11.25
N GLY A 58 6.23 -19.20 10.16
CA GLY A 58 5.20 -18.16 10.07
C GLY A 58 5.40 -16.97 11.01
N ARG A 59 6.57 -16.82 11.64
CA ARG A 59 6.85 -15.70 12.54
C ARG A 59 6.62 -14.37 11.84
N ASP A 60 5.89 -13.48 12.50
CA ASP A 60 5.53 -12.16 12.02
C ASP A 60 4.58 -12.13 10.82
N ILE A 61 4.08 -13.25 10.31
CA ILE A 61 3.05 -13.28 9.27
C ILE A 61 1.70 -12.98 9.92
N LEU A 62 1.05 -11.92 9.45
CA LEU A 62 -0.28 -11.49 9.91
C LEU A 62 -1.39 -12.13 9.07
N MET A 63 -1.13 -12.29 7.78
CA MET A 63 -2.10 -12.83 6.82
C MET A 63 -1.38 -13.43 5.62
N VAL A 64 -1.91 -14.54 5.11
CA VAL A 64 -1.55 -15.12 3.82
C VAL A 64 -2.75 -14.96 2.89
N PHE A 65 -2.55 -14.29 1.76
CA PHE A 65 -3.62 -14.08 0.79
C PHE A 65 -3.79 -15.31 -0.11
N PRO A 66 -5.03 -15.60 -0.53
CA PRO A 66 -5.29 -16.68 -1.49
C PRO A 66 -4.52 -16.44 -2.80
N SER A 67 -3.87 -17.48 -3.30
CA SER A 67 -3.17 -17.40 -4.58
C SER A 67 -4.18 -17.27 -5.73
N THR A 68 -3.98 -16.28 -6.59
CA THR A 68 -4.76 -16.09 -7.80
C THR A 68 -4.31 -17.01 -8.95
N LYS A 69 -3.12 -17.62 -8.81
CA LYS A 69 -2.55 -18.54 -9.82
C LYS A 69 -2.55 -19.95 -9.25
N PRO A 70 -3.28 -20.91 -9.87
CA PRO A 70 -3.16 -22.33 -9.54
C PRO A 70 -1.68 -22.75 -9.65
N ASN A 71 -1.20 -23.56 -8.73
CA ASN A 71 0.17 -24.09 -8.72
C ASN A 71 1.31 -23.07 -8.58
N SER A 72 1.04 -21.83 -8.19
CA SER A 72 2.10 -20.88 -7.88
C SER A 72 2.90 -21.37 -6.66
N SER A 73 4.23 -21.37 -6.79
CA SER A 73 5.15 -21.57 -5.66
C SER A 73 5.26 -20.34 -4.74
N MET A 74 4.67 -19.22 -5.15
CA MET A 74 4.71 -17.97 -4.43
C MET A 74 3.39 -17.71 -3.69
N SER A 75 3.48 -17.03 -2.55
CA SER A 75 2.34 -16.52 -1.79
C SER A 75 2.53 -15.06 -1.46
N LEU A 76 1.45 -14.31 -1.55
CA LEU A 76 1.41 -12.94 -1.09
C LEU A 76 1.08 -12.93 0.40
N ILE A 77 1.93 -12.29 1.20
CA ILE A 77 1.77 -12.25 2.65
C ILE A 77 1.80 -10.82 3.18
N LEU A 78 1.00 -10.57 4.20
CA LEU A 78 1.11 -9.39 5.05
C LEU A 78 1.92 -9.75 6.28
N LYS A 79 2.93 -8.96 6.59
CA LYS A 79 3.92 -9.30 7.62
C LYS A 79 4.26 -8.08 8.46
N LYS A 80 4.57 -8.31 9.75
CA LYS A 80 5.18 -7.31 10.62
C LYS A 80 6.62 -7.02 10.18
N PRO A 81 7.14 -5.79 10.37
CA PRO A 81 8.54 -5.52 10.10
C PRO A 81 9.45 -6.28 11.06
N LYS A 82 10.65 -6.65 10.58
CA LYS A 82 11.64 -7.41 11.36
C LYS A 82 12.14 -6.68 12.61
N THR A 83 12.10 -5.35 12.62
CA THR A 83 12.63 -4.54 13.71
C THR A 83 11.58 -3.55 14.21
N LYS A 84 11.59 -3.28 15.52
CA LYS A 84 10.70 -2.26 16.14
C LYS A 84 10.91 -0.87 15.56
N ASN A 85 12.14 -0.54 15.15
CA ASN A 85 12.49 0.76 14.55
C ASN A 85 11.85 0.98 13.16
N SER A 86 11.35 -0.08 12.52
CA SER A 86 10.60 0.03 11.26
C SER A 86 9.15 0.45 11.47
N ILE A 87 8.64 0.34 12.71
CA ILE A 87 7.31 0.82 13.07
C ILE A 87 7.43 2.31 13.36
N ARG A 88 6.68 3.11 12.61
CA ARG A 88 6.76 4.57 12.73
C ARG A 88 5.44 5.25 12.39
N LYS A 89 5.21 6.38 13.03
CA LYS A 89 4.14 7.33 12.68
C LYS A 89 4.63 8.25 11.57
N VAL A 90 3.80 8.50 10.58
CA VAL A 90 4.07 9.43 9.47
C VAL A 90 2.90 10.40 9.37
N TYR A 91 3.18 11.69 9.48
CA TYR A 91 2.17 12.73 9.33
C TYR A 91 1.82 12.92 7.86
N LEU A 92 0.53 13.07 7.59
CA LEU A 92 -0.01 13.25 6.26
C LEU A 92 -0.09 14.73 5.90
N PRO A 93 0.47 15.18 4.78
CA PRO A 93 0.09 16.46 4.22
C PRO A 93 -1.42 16.50 3.96
N ARG A 94 -2.04 17.67 4.15
CA ARG A 94 -3.49 17.84 4.00
C ARG A 94 -4.00 17.30 2.65
N THR A 95 -3.30 17.63 1.56
CA THR A 95 -3.64 17.14 0.22
C THR A 95 -3.63 15.61 0.12
N THR A 96 -2.66 14.94 0.77
CA THR A 96 -2.59 13.48 0.81
C THR A 96 -3.74 12.90 1.64
N ALA A 97 -4.09 13.52 2.76
CA ALA A 97 -5.22 13.10 3.57
C ALA A 97 -6.55 13.23 2.80
N ASP A 98 -6.74 14.31 2.05
CA ASP A 98 -7.94 14.52 1.23
C ASP A 98 -8.04 13.48 0.10
N ILE A 99 -6.93 13.16 -0.57
CA ILE A 99 -6.85 12.09 -1.59
C ILE A 99 -7.23 10.72 -0.97
N LEU A 100 -6.75 10.43 0.23
CA LEU A 100 -7.07 9.18 0.92
C LEU A 100 -8.54 9.11 1.34
N LYS A 101 -9.13 10.20 1.81
CA LYS A 101 -10.57 10.27 2.13
C LYS A 101 -11.43 10.01 0.90
N GLU A 102 -11.13 10.68 -0.21
CA GLU A 102 -11.84 10.47 -1.48
C GLU A 102 -11.67 9.02 -1.97
N TRP A 103 -10.48 8.48 -1.88
CA TRP A 103 -10.21 7.09 -2.24
C TRP A 103 -10.98 6.10 -1.37
N HIS A 104 -11.07 6.34 -0.05
CA HIS A 104 -11.85 5.53 0.88
C HIS A 104 -13.33 5.52 0.52
N THR A 105 -13.90 6.70 0.25
CA THR A 105 -15.31 6.82 -0.17
C THR A 105 -15.60 5.98 -1.41
N ARG A 106 -14.75 6.08 -2.45
CA ARG A 106 -14.89 5.25 -3.67
C ARG A 106 -14.77 3.75 -3.40
N GLN A 107 -13.93 3.37 -2.47
CA GLN A 107 -13.76 1.97 -2.10
C GLN A 107 -14.99 1.44 -1.34
N LEU A 108 -15.58 2.24 -0.46
CA LEU A 108 -16.82 1.92 0.22
C LEU A 108 -18.00 1.75 -0.75
N GLU A 109 -18.09 2.62 -1.76
CA GLU A 109 -19.08 2.48 -2.85
C GLU A 109 -18.92 1.16 -3.62
N LEU A 110 -17.67 0.72 -3.89
CA LEU A 110 -17.40 -0.57 -4.53
C LEU A 110 -17.75 -1.75 -3.62
N ILE A 111 -17.48 -1.64 -2.33
CA ILE A 111 -17.86 -2.67 -1.34
C ILE A 111 -19.39 -2.82 -1.29
N ASP A 112 -20.11 -1.72 -1.27
CA ASP A 112 -21.58 -1.73 -1.26
C ASP A 112 -22.14 -2.32 -2.57
N LEU A 113 -21.58 -1.91 -3.72
CA LEU A 113 -21.99 -2.37 -5.04
C LEU A 113 -21.76 -3.88 -5.24
N LEU A 114 -20.64 -4.41 -4.81
CA LEU A 114 -20.24 -5.80 -5.05
C LEU A 114 -20.69 -6.74 -3.91
N GLY A 115 -20.98 -6.20 -2.74
CA GLY A 115 -21.43 -6.98 -1.60
C GLY A 115 -20.51 -8.17 -1.30
N ALA A 116 -21.06 -9.38 -1.33
CA ALA A 116 -20.32 -10.62 -1.04
C ALA A 116 -19.21 -10.96 -2.05
N ASP A 117 -19.22 -10.38 -3.25
CA ASP A 117 -18.19 -10.61 -4.26
C ASP A 117 -16.93 -9.78 -4.00
N TYR A 118 -17.00 -8.77 -3.12
CA TYR A 118 -15.85 -7.98 -2.72
C TYR A 118 -15.06 -8.68 -1.62
N GLN A 119 -13.78 -8.95 -1.87
CA GLN A 119 -12.87 -9.56 -0.90
C GLN A 119 -12.27 -8.49 0.01
N ASN A 120 -12.97 -8.13 1.08
CA ASN A 120 -12.54 -7.05 1.97
C ASN A 120 -11.44 -7.50 2.94
N TYR A 121 -10.20 -7.13 2.63
CA TYR A 121 -9.03 -7.29 3.50
C TYR A 121 -8.64 -5.99 4.23
N ASN A 122 -9.49 -4.98 4.20
CA ASN A 122 -9.26 -3.66 4.79
C ASN A 122 -8.01 -2.93 4.26
N LEU A 123 -7.49 -3.33 3.08
CA LEU A 123 -6.33 -2.71 2.47
C LEU A 123 -6.68 -1.35 1.86
N VAL A 124 -5.80 -0.37 2.05
CA VAL A 124 -5.92 0.95 1.40
C VAL A 124 -5.79 0.80 -0.11
N LEU A 125 -4.81 0.00 -0.58
CA LEU A 125 -4.66 -0.29 -1.99
C LEU A 125 -5.16 -1.71 -2.30
N ALA A 126 -6.40 -1.79 -2.74
CA ALA A 126 -7.01 -3.01 -3.25
C ALA A 126 -7.42 -2.84 -4.71
N GLN A 127 -7.49 -3.96 -5.43
CA GLN A 127 -8.11 -4.05 -6.76
C GLN A 127 -9.63 -3.81 -6.63
N ASN A 128 -10.32 -3.60 -7.74
CA ASN A 128 -11.78 -3.38 -7.72
C ASN A 128 -12.57 -4.56 -7.09
N SER A 129 -12.01 -5.76 -7.09
CA SER A 129 -12.57 -6.93 -6.40
C SER A 129 -12.18 -7.05 -4.93
N GLY A 130 -11.45 -6.10 -4.38
CA GLY A 130 -10.91 -6.14 -3.02
C GLY A 130 -9.61 -6.93 -2.86
N LYS A 131 -9.17 -7.67 -3.87
CA LYS A 131 -7.91 -8.42 -3.83
C LYS A 131 -6.71 -7.49 -3.67
N PRO A 132 -5.65 -7.92 -2.96
CA PRO A 132 -4.42 -7.14 -2.87
C PRO A 132 -3.75 -6.98 -4.23
N TYR A 133 -3.05 -5.87 -4.42
CA TYR A 133 -2.04 -5.76 -5.47
C TYR A 133 -0.74 -6.41 -5.01
N ASP A 134 -0.06 -7.13 -5.89
CA ASP A 134 1.35 -7.41 -5.73
C ASP A 134 2.22 -6.25 -6.27
N SER A 135 3.51 -6.25 -5.93
CA SER A 135 4.42 -5.19 -6.35
C SER A 135 4.57 -5.14 -7.88
N HIS A 136 4.56 -6.29 -8.56
CA HIS A 136 4.70 -6.35 -10.02
C HIS A 136 3.50 -5.69 -10.72
N GLN A 137 2.28 -5.94 -10.24
CA GLN A 137 1.07 -5.33 -10.79
C GLN A 137 1.10 -3.80 -10.69
N ILE A 138 1.47 -3.26 -9.52
CA ILE A 138 1.50 -1.81 -9.34
C ILE A 138 2.64 -1.14 -10.13
N TYR A 139 3.80 -1.81 -10.27
CA TYR A 139 4.87 -1.35 -11.14
C TYR A 139 4.46 -1.37 -12.61
N LYS A 140 3.72 -2.37 -13.05
CA LYS A 140 3.17 -2.44 -14.41
C LYS A 140 2.23 -1.26 -14.68
N LEU A 141 1.34 -0.92 -13.73
CA LEU A 141 0.46 0.25 -13.84
C LEU A 141 1.29 1.54 -13.97
N LEU A 142 2.34 1.69 -13.17
CA LEU A 142 3.22 2.86 -13.24
C LEU A 142 3.93 2.97 -14.60
N LYS A 143 4.50 1.87 -15.10
CA LYS A 143 5.17 1.85 -16.41
C LYS A 143 4.21 2.15 -17.57
N THR A 144 3.01 1.57 -17.54
CA THR A 144 1.97 1.87 -18.53
C THR A 144 1.60 3.35 -18.51
N PHE A 145 1.44 3.95 -17.32
CA PHE A 145 1.15 5.36 -17.17
C PHE A 145 2.27 6.25 -17.71
N ILE A 146 3.51 5.98 -17.32
CA ILE A 146 4.71 6.72 -17.78
C ILE A 146 4.80 6.70 -19.31
N HIS A 147 4.66 5.52 -19.91
CA HIS A 147 4.73 5.35 -21.36
C HIS A 147 3.58 6.09 -22.09
N ALA A 148 2.35 5.96 -21.58
CA ALA A 148 1.17 6.60 -22.18
C ALA A 148 1.24 8.14 -22.18
N HIS A 149 1.94 8.72 -21.19
CA HIS A 149 2.06 10.16 -21.01
C HIS A 149 3.45 10.70 -21.38
N HIS A 150 4.31 9.89 -22.00
CA HIS A 150 5.68 10.30 -22.41
C HIS A 150 6.48 10.93 -21.27
N LEU A 151 6.32 10.43 -20.05
CA LEU A 151 7.02 10.93 -18.86
C LEU A 151 8.41 10.30 -18.73
N PRO A 152 9.35 10.98 -18.04
CA PRO A 152 10.63 10.38 -17.67
C PRO A 152 10.45 9.09 -16.89
N ASP A 153 11.36 8.14 -17.07
CA ASP A 153 11.28 6.85 -16.38
C ASP A 153 11.56 7.01 -14.89
N VAL A 154 10.53 6.78 -14.08
CA VAL A 154 10.58 6.85 -12.63
C VAL A 154 10.13 5.52 -12.00
N THR A 155 10.58 5.29 -10.77
CA THR A 155 10.20 4.14 -9.96
C THR A 155 9.63 4.63 -8.62
N PHE A 156 8.91 3.78 -7.90
CA PHE A 156 8.48 4.11 -6.52
C PHE A 156 9.67 4.40 -5.61
N HIS A 157 10.83 3.77 -5.86
CA HIS A 157 12.05 4.03 -5.12
C HIS A 157 12.59 5.44 -5.42
N SER A 158 12.64 5.86 -6.69
CA SER A 158 13.06 7.21 -7.06
C SER A 158 12.09 8.28 -6.56
N LEU A 159 10.77 8.04 -6.60
CA LEU A 159 9.76 8.95 -6.02
C LEU A 159 10.01 9.16 -4.52
N ARG A 160 10.29 8.07 -3.78
CA ARG A 160 10.63 8.14 -2.37
C ARG A 160 11.92 8.92 -2.12
N HIS A 161 12.97 8.70 -2.91
CA HIS A 161 14.24 9.45 -2.79
C HIS A 161 14.04 10.94 -3.08
N SER A 162 13.32 11.28 -4.14
CA SER A 162 12.99 12.68 -4.46
C SER A 162 12.25 13.37 -3.33
N SER A 163 11.37 12.66 -2.63
CA SER A 163 10.68 13.18 -1.44
C SER A 163 11.65 13.58 -0.33
N VAL A 164 12.63 12.74 -0.04
CA VAL A 164 13.63 13.02 1.02
C VAL A 164 14.48 14.23 0.63
N THR A 165 14.94 14.28 -0.61
CA THR A 165 15.74 15.41 -1.11
C THR A 165 14.95 16.73 -1.06
N TYR A 166 13.69 16.71 -1.50
CA TYR A 166 12.82 17.90 -1.49
C TYR A 166 12.54 18.44 -0.07
N LYS A 167 12.43 17.56 0.93
CA LYS A 167 12.17 17.95 2.32
C LYS A 167 13.43 18.47 3.05
N LEU A 168 14.61 18.19 2.53
CA LEU A 168 15.89 18.63 3.10
C LEU A 168 16.43 19.90 2.43
N ALA A 169 15.87 20.31 1.29
CA ALA A 169 16.19 21.53 0.57
C ALA A 169 15.34 22.70 1.05
#